data_cf541c8c3eb8c8c01b5786bb6d018045
#
_entry.id   cf541c8c3eb8c8c01b5786bb6d018045
#
_cell.length_a   1.000
_cell.length_b   1.000
_cell.length_c   1.000
_cell.angle_alpha   90.00
_cell.angle_beta   90.00
_cell.angle_gamma   90.00
#
_symmetry.space_group_name_H-M   'P 1'
#
loop_
_entity.id
_entity.type
_entity.pdbx_description
1 polymer ?
#
loop_
_entity_poly.entity_id
_entity_poly.type
_entity_poly.pdbx_seq_one_letter_code
_entity_poly.pdbx_strand_id
1 'polypeptide(L)'
;ARSELIPTAKLSLEKSYSDDLSATYDERDKETLKATVTWPFYSGGKNLASLNKNKNIENRSRLTLDSEIKQNQNNVASAWSNFQSNKSLLNSVQLQVRAAEIANEGITAEYNSGSSGRTTLEVIQSNSLLLNAQISLADSERNFILSQFNLLKSIGLLNSDYLKLR
;
A
#
# COMPACT_ATOMS: atom_id res chain seq x y z
N ALA A 1 -6.73 -6.25 -30.26
CA ALA A 1 -6.70 -5.19 -31.27
C ALA A 1 -6.06 -5.62 -32.59
N ARG A 2 -4.83 -6.17 -32.61
CA ARG A 2 -4.22 -6.64 -33.87
C ARG A 2 -4.96 -7.84 -34.47
N SER A 3 -5.55 -8.71 -33.66
CA SER A 3 -6.33 -9.86 -34.11
C SER A 3 -7.58 -9.47 -34.92
N GLU A 4 -8.12 -8.28 -34.70
CA GLU A 4 -9.28 -7.75 -35.41
C GLU A 4 -8.98 -7.39 -36.88
N LEU A 5 -7.69 -7.37 -37.27
CA LEU A 5 -7.23 -7.12 -38.66
C LEU A 5 -6.93 -8.42 -39.41
N ILE A 6 -6.94 -9.56 -38.74
CA ILE A 6 -6.59 -10.88 -39.31
C ILE A 6 -7.86 -11.67 -39.57
N PRO A 7 -7.90 -12.52 -40.60
CA PRO A 7 -9.02 -13.43 -40.81
C PRO A 7 -9.21 -14.38 -39.62
N THR A 8 -10.45 -14.59 -39.23
CA THR A 8 -10.82 -15.57 -38.19
C THR A 8 -11.49 -16.78 -38.87
N ALA A 9 -11.05 -17.97 -38.49
CA ALA A 9 -11.67 -19.24 -38.96
C ALA A 9 -12.42 -19.87 -37.76
N LYS A 10 -13.68 -20.27 -38.00
CA LYS A 10 -14.51 -20.97 -37.05
C LYS A 10 -14.99 -22.28 -37.66
N LEU A 11 -14.77 -23.38 -36.97
CA LEU A 11 -15.32 -24.68 -37.27
C LEU A 11 -16.42 -25.00 -36.24
N SER A 12 -17.61 -25.36 -36.71
CA SER A 12 -18.71 -25.79 -35.86
C SER A 12 -19.31 -27.10 -36.39
N LEU A 13 -19.53 -28.05 -35.48
CA LEU A 13 -20.29 -29.26 -35.68
C LEU A 13 -21.58 -29.12 -34.89
N GLU A 14 -22.69 -29.26 -35.58
CA GLU A 14 -24.03 -29.19 -35.00
C GLU A 14 -24.78 -30.47 -35.32
N LYS A 15 -25.27 -31.16 -34.31
CA LYS A 15 -26.19 -32.27 -34.44
C LYS A 15 -27.54 -31.83 -33.90
N SER A 16 -28.57 -31.87 -34.73
CA SER A 16 -29.94 -31.59 -34.35
C SER A 16 -30.82 -32.81 -34.62
N TYR A 17 -31.60 -33.16 -33.63
CA TYR A 17 -32.62 -34.20 -33.66
C TYR A 17 -33.98 -33.53 -33.53
N SER A 18 -34.94 -33.87 -34.39
CA SER A 18 -36.28 -33.31 -34.36
C SER A 18 -37.28 -34.43 -34.63
N ASP A 19 -38.24 -34.55 -33.69
CA ASP A 19 -39.38 -35.46 -33.77
C ASP A 19 -40.65 -34.68 -34.21
N ASP A 20 -41.63 -35.38 -34.79
CA ASP A 20 -42.98 -34.87 -35.04
C ASP A 20 -43.05 -33.72 -36.07
N LEU A 21 -42.29 -33.76 -37.15
CA LEU A 21 -42.18 -32.67 -38.12
C LEU A 21 -43.37 -32.56 -39.09
N SER A 22 -44.01 -33.69 -39.48
CA SER A 22 -45.20 -33.72 -40.34
C SER A 22 -45.73 -35.13 -40.52
N ALA A 23 -46.92 -35.28 -41.09
CA ALA A 23 -47.52 -36.59 -41.38
C ALA A 23 -46.70 -37.51 -42.34
N THR A 24 -45.61 -36.97 -42.92
CA THR A 24 -44.76 -37.72 -43.89
C THR A 24 -43.34 -38.02 -43.30
N TYR A 25 -42.89 -37.28 -42.22
CA TYR A 25 -41.59 -37.46 -41.62
C TYR A 25 -41.74 -37.38 -40.10
N ASP A 26 -41.49 -38.52 -39.42
CA ASP A 26 -41.66 -38.68 -37.97
C ASP A 26 -40.38 -38.29 -37.22
N GLU A 27 -39.23 -38.63 -37.77
CA GLU A 27 -37.91 -38.34 -37.20
C GLU A 27 -36.97 -37.70 -38.21
N ARG A 28 -36.20 -36.70 -37.78
CA ARG A 28 -35.13 -36.10 -38.56
C ARG A 28 -33.84 -35.90 -37.76
N ASP A 29 -32.82 -36.67 -38.11
CA ASP A 29 -31.46 -36.48 -37.61
C ASP A 29 -30.65 -35.68 -38.64
N LYS A 30 -30.09 -34.56 -38.20
CA LYS A 30 -29.31 -33.68 -39.06
C LYS A 30 -27.96 -33.39 -38.44
N GLU A 31 -26.89 -33.77 -39.11
CA GLU A 31 -25.53 -33.42 -38.76
C GLU A 31 -25.02 -32.33 -39.72
N THR A 32 -24.55 -31.22 -39.16
CA THR A 32 -24.07 -30.10 -39.97
C THR A 32 -22.66 -29.75 -39.54
N LEU A 33 -21.69 -29.93 -40.43
CA LEU A 33 -20.33 -29.42 -40.29
C LEU A 33 -20.22 -28.09 -41.03
N LYS A 34 -19.91 -27.02 -40.31
CA LYS A 34 -19.79 -25.68 -40.88
C LYS A 34 -18.40 -25.11 -40.61
N ALA A 35 -17.68 -24.75 -41.65
CA ALA A 35 -16.45 -23.98 -41.61
C ALA A 35 -16.73 -22.56 -42.10
N THR A 36 -16.44 -21.56 -41.27
CA THR A 36 -16.65 -20.16 -41.61
C THR A 36 -15.34 -19.40 -41.48
N VAL A 37 -14.92 -18.70 -42.52
CA VAL A 37 -13.79 -17.79 -42.51
C VAL A 37 -14.34 -16.36 -42.68
N THR A 38 -14.02 -15.50 -41.71
CA THR A 38 -14.44 -14.09 -41.72
C THR A 38 -13.22 -13.19 -41.76
N TRP A 39 -13.12 -12.35 -42.77
CA TRP A 39 -12.04 -11.37 -42.89
C TRP A 39 -12.61 -9.97 -43.04
N PRO A 40 -12.47 -9.10 -41.99
CA PRO A 40 -12.98 -7.74 -42.04
C PRO A 40 -11.96 -6.82 -42.75
N PHE A 41 -11.84 -6.93 -44.10
CA PHE A 41 -10.88 -6.13 -44.88
C PHE A 41 -11.22 -4.63 -44.92
N TYR A 42 -12.47 -4.26 -44.70
CA TYR A 42 -12.91 -2.86 -44.59
C TYR A 42 -13.96 -2.72 -43.46
N SER A 43 -13.64 -1.88 -42.49
CA SER A 43 -14.46 -1.64 -41.28
C SER A 43 -14.73 -0.14 -41.03
N GLY A 44 -14.65 0.71 -42.10
CA GLY A 44 -14.85 2.16 -41.95
C GLY A 44 -13.89 2.84 -40.98
N GLY A 45 -12.66 2.34 -40.85
CA GLY A 45 -11.65 2.89 -39.91
C GLY A 45 -11.78 2.42 -38.47
N LYS A 46 -12.82 1.67 -38.09
CA LYS A 46 -13.06 1.20 -36.72
C LYS A 46 -11.89 0.40 -36.16
N ASN A 47 -11.36 -0.55 -36.93
CA ASN A 47 -10.27 -1.42 -36.47
C ASN A 47 -8.95 -0.63 -36.30
N LEU A 48 -8.69 0.36 -37.15
CA LEU A 48 -7.54 1.24 -37.05
C LEU A 48 -7.66 2.16 -35.81
N ALA A 49 -8.85 2.72 -35.59
CA ALA A 49 -9.13 3.52 -34.39
C ALA A 49 -8.99 2.69 -33.11
N SER A 50 -9.47 1.44 -33.10
CA SER A 50 -9.30 0.48 -32.00
C SER A 50 -7.82 0.19 -31.75
N LEU A 51 -7.03 -0.02 -32.78
CA LEU A 51 -5.57 -0.22 -32.66
C LEU A 51 -4.89 0.99 -32.03
N ASN A 52 -5.19 2.20 -32.50
CA ASN A 52 -4.62 3.43 -31.96
C ASN A 52 -5.06 3.68 -30.51
N LYS A 53 -6.32 3.44 -30.19
CA LYS A 53 -6.84 3.47 -28.82
C LYS A 53 -6.02 2.55 -27.89
N ASN A 54 -5.81 1.29 -28.30
CA ASN A 54 -5.07 0.33 -27.49
C ASN A 54 -3.58 0.69 -27.34
N LYS A 55 -2.95 1.27 -28.37
CA LYS A 55 -1.59 1.84 -28.25
C LYS A 55 -1.52 2.99 -27.24
N ASN A 56 -2.52 3.87 -27.27
CA ASN A 56 -2.58 4.98 -26.30
C ASN A 56 -2.82 4.47 -24.88
N ILE A 57 -3.63 3.42 -24.69
CA ILE A 57 -3.83 2.76 -23.39
C ILE A 57 -2.52 2.15 -22.90
N GLU A 58 -1.77 1.47 -23.77
CA GLU A 58 -0.45 0.90 -23.45
C GLU A 58 0.53 2.00 -22.99
N ASN A 59 0.63 3.08 -23.76
CA ASN A 59 1.49 4.21 -23.41
C ASN A 59 1.10 4.85 -22.07
N ARG A 60 -0.21 5.03 -21.84
CA ARG A 60 -0.71 5.52 -20.55
C ARG A 60 -0.32 4.59 -19.41
N SER A 61 -0.47 3.29 -19.59
CA SER A 61 -0.12 2.31 -18.55
C SER A 61 1.37 2.31 -18.24
N ARG A 62 2.23 2.50 -19.24
CA ARG A 62 3.68 2.66 -19.05
C ARG A 62 4.02 3.92 -18.25
N LEU A 63 3.40 5.06 -18.58
CA LEU A 63 3.59 6.30 -17.85
C LEU A 63 3.08 6.22 -16.41
N THR A 64 1.96 5.53 -16.20
CA THR A 64 1.43 5.26 -14.85
C THR A 64 2.41 4.42 -14.05
N LEU A 65 2.97 3.34 -14.63
CA LEU A 65 3.98 2.52 -13.97
C LEU A 65 5.21 3.37 -13.57
N ASP A 66 5.69 4.21 -14.45
CA ASP A 66 6.83 5.11 -14.20
C ASP A 66 6.54 6.07 -13.05
N SER A 67 5.31 6.61 -13.02
CA SER A 67 4.83 7.49 -11.94
C SER A 67 4.78 6.74 -10.60
N GLU A 68 4.24 5.53 -10.59
CA GLU A 68 4.16 4.69 -9.37
C GLU A 68 5.54 4.31 -8.83
N ILE A 69 6.50 4.00 -9.71
CA ILE A 69 7.89 3.72 -9.31
C ILE A 69 8.49 4.95 -8.62
N LYS A 70 8.35 6.14 -9.21
CA LYS A 70 8.86 7.39 -8.62
C LYS A 70 8.16 7.71 -7.30
N GLN A 71 6.85 7.52 -7.24
CA GLN A 71 6.08 7.71 -6.01
C GLN A 71 6.54 6.77 -4.90
N ASN A 72 6.79 5.49 -5.23
CA ASN A 72 7.32 4.53 -4.26
C ASN A 72 8.72 4.91 -3.77
N GLN A 73 9.61 5.36 -4.65
CA GLN A 73 10.93 5.87 -4.26
C GLN A 73 10.82 7.04 -3.26
N ASN A 74 9.91 7.99 -3.53
CA ASN A 74 9.66 9.11 -2.63
C ASN A 74 9.08 8.65 -1.28
N ASN A 75 8.18 7.68 -1.29
CA ASN A 75 7.60 7.11 -0.07
C ASN A 75 8.66 6.44 0.81
N VAL A 76 9.56 5.66 0.20
CA VAL A 76 10.69 5.02 0.92
C VAL A 76 11.64 6.06 1.48
N ALA A 77 12.01 7.07 0.70
CA ALA A 77 12.88 8.15 1.17
C ALA A 77 12.26 8.93 2.34
N SER A 78 10.96 9.22 2.26
CA SER A 78 10.22 9.89 3.34
C SER A 78 10.12 9.01 4.60
N ALA A 79 9.84 7.72 4.44
CA ALA A 79 9.79 6.78 5.55
C ALA A 79 11.15 6.64 6.26
N TRP A 80 12.24 6.60 5.48
CA TRP A 80 13.60 6.58 6.01
C TRP A 80 13.94 7.86 6.77
N SER A 81 13.62 9.03 6.22
CA SER A 81 13.83 10.32 6.89
C SER A 81 13.06 10.40 8.20
N ASN A 82 11.79 9.98 8.21
CA ASN A 82 10.96 9.92 9.42
C ASN A 82 11.52 8.96 10.47
N PHE A 83 12.02 7.79 10.05
CA PHE A 83 12.69 6.86 10.97
C PHE A 83 13.91 7.49 11.63
N GLN A 84 14.79 8.14 10.86
CA GLN A 84 15.97 8.82 11.39
C GLN A 84 15.62 9.96 12.34
N SER A 85 14.60 10.75 12.00
CA SER A 85 14.11 11.85 12.84
C SER A 85 13.56 11.34 14.18
N ASN A 86 12.73 10.29 14.15
CA ASN A 86 12.18 9.70 15.38
C ASN A 86 13.25 9.04 16.24
N LYS A 87 14.29 8.43 15.63
CA LYS A 87 15.44 7.89 16.35
C LYS A 87 16.20 8.99 17.10
N SER A 88 16.46 10.11 16.43
CA SER A 88 17.16 11.25 17.03
C SER A 88 16.31 11.91 18.12
N LEU A 89 15.00 12.04 17.89
CA LEU A 89 14.05 12.55 18.87
C LEU A 89 14.03 11.68 20.14
N LEU A 90 13.94 10.36 19.99
CA LEU A 90 13.96 9.43 21.11
C LEU A 90 15.21 9.61 21.97
N ASN A 91 16.40 9.68 21.36
CA ASN A 91 17.65 9.92 22.09
C ASN A 91 17.63 11.26 22.85
N SER A 92 17.09 12.32 22.22
CA SER A 92 16.98 13.64 22.85
C SER A 92 16.03 13.64 24.05
N VAL A 93 14.88 12.98 23.91
CA VAL A 93 13.87 12.87 24.97
C VAL A 93 14.38 12.01 26.13
N GLN A 94 15.14 10.95 25.87
CA GLN A 94 15.81 10.16 26.92
C GLN A 94 16.76 10.99 27.74
N LEU A 95 17.54 11.87 27.10
CA LEU A 95 18.43 12.80 27.81
C LEU A 95 17.63 13.84 28.59
N GLN A 96 16.50 14.31 28.06
CA GLN A 96 15.59 15.23 28.74
C GLN A 96 15.01 14.61 30.03
N VAL A 97 14.56 13.35 29.99
CA VAL A 97 14.08 12.64 31.19
C VAL A 97 15.16 12.54 32.21
N ARG A 98 16.38 12.13 31.80
CA ARG A 98 17.52 12.02 32.74
C ARG A 98 17.88 13.36 33.39
N ALA A 99 17.85 14.45 32.63
CA ALA A 99 18.06 15.78 33.16
C ALA A 99 16.96 16.20 34.16
N ALA A 100 15.70 15.88 33.82
CA ALA A 100 14.57 16.17 34.73
C ALA A 100 14.61 15.32 35.99
N GLU A 101 15.06 14.07 35.94
CA GLU A 101 15.28 13.20 37.11
C GLU A 101 16.32 13.82 38.06
N ILE A 102 17.51 14.15 37.54
CA ILE A 102 18.60 14.76 38.33
C ILE A 102 18.13 16.08 38.95
N ALA A 103 17.43 16.93 38.19
CA ALA A 103 16.91 18.19 38.71
C ALA A 103 15.86 17.98 39.80
N ASN A 104 14.97 17.03 39.64
CA ASN A 104 13.93 16.71 40.62
C ASN A 104 14.53 16.13 41.90
N GLU A 105 15.50 15.23 41.79
CA GLU A 105 16.25 14.69 42.95
C GLU A 105 16.97 15.80 43.70
N GLY A 106 17.66 16.71 43.00
CA GLY A 106 18.34 17.84 43.58
C GLY A 106 17.42 18.78 44.37
N ILE A 107 16.32 19.20 43.72
CA ILE A 107 15.32 20.09 44.36
C ILE A 107 14.68 19.42 45.59
N THR A 108 14.36 18.13 45.49
CA THR A 108 13.76 17.36 46.58
C THR A 108 14.74 17.20 47.75
N ALA A 109 16.00 16.92 47.46
CA ALA A 109 17.05 16.82 48.48
C ALA A 109 17.31 18.17 49.21
N GLU A 110 17.38 19.26 48.44
CA GLU A 110 17.50 20.61 49.01
C GLU A 110 16.30 21.00 49.89
N TYR A 111 15.08 20.68 49.46
CA TYR A 111 13.85 20.90 50.23
C TYR A 111 13.89 20.13 51.57
N ASN A 112 14.25 18.84 51.51
CA ASN A 112 14.30 17.97 52.69
C ASN A 112 15.41 18.37 53.67
N SER A 113 16.51 18.97 53.20
CA SER A 113 17.60 19.44 54.05
C SER A 113 17.28 20.69 54.84
N GLY A 114 16.25 21.43 54.43
CA GLY A 114 15.83 22.69 55.05
C GLY A 114 16.83 23.84 54.91
N SER A 115 17.95 23.66 54.23
CA SER A 115 19.06 24.61 54.20
C SER A 115 18.99 25.66 53.08
N SER A 116 18.16 25.42 52.05
CA SER A 116 18.19 26.21 50.82
C SER A 116 16.97 27.12 50.57
N GLY A 117 16.00 27.17 51.50
CA GLY A 117 14.79 27.97 51.36
C GLY A 117 13.88 27.55 50.22
N ARG A 118 14.01 26.30 49.71
CA ARG A 118 13.15 25.72 48.69
C ARG A 118 11.71 25.63 49.18
N THR A 119 10.78 25.87 48.26
CA THR A 119 9.33 25.83 48.55
C THR A 119 8.71 24.53 48.10
N THR A 120 7.60 24.13 48.77
CA THR A 120 6.79 22.98 48.34
C THR A 120 6.31 23.12 46.86
N LEU A 121 6.07 24.37 46.43
CA LEU A 121 5.68 24.67 45.06
C LEU A 121 6.76 24.25 44.06
N GLU A 122 8.03 24.52 44.34
CA GLU A 122 9.14 24.14 43.47
C GLU A 122 9.30 22.61 43.35
N VAL A 123 9.06 21.87 44.43
CA VAL A 123 9.06 20.40 44.43
C VAL A 123 7.91 19.88 43.54
N ILE A 124 6.70 20.45 43.68
CA ILE A 124 5.55 20.05 42.85
C ILE A 124 5.79 20.38 41.37
N GLN A 125 6.37 21.55 41.09
CA GLN A 125 6.74 21.94 39.72
C GLN A 125 7.78 21.00 39.08
N SER A 126 8.81 20.65 39.84
CA SER A 126 9.85 19.73 39.42
C SER A 126 9.30 18.32 39.15
N ASN A 127 8.43 17.80 40.02
CA ASN A 127 7.73 16.53 39.78
C ASN A 127 6.86 16.59 38.54
N SER A 128 6.17 17.70 38.28
CA SER A 128 5.36 17.87 37.08
C SER A 128 6.19 17.90 35.80
N LEU A 129 7.36 18.54 35.82
CA LEU A 129 8.30 18.54 34.71
C LEU A 129 8.86 17.14 34.43
N LEU A 130 9.21 16.37 35.46
CA LEU A 130 9.64 15.00 35.31
C LEU A 130 8.55 14.13 34.72
N LEU A 131 7.33 14.22 35.23
CA LEU A 131 6.19 13.47 34.70
C LEU A 131 5.93 13.78 33.21
N ASN A 132 5.96 15.06 32.85
CA ASN A 132 5.79 15.49 31.47
C ASN A 132 6.92 14.96 30.55
N ALA A 133 8.16 14.92 31.04
CA ALA A 133 9.27 14.34 30.30
C ALA A 133 9.07 12.82 30.08
N GLN A 134 8.61 12.10 31.12
CA GLN A 134 8.31 10.65 31.02
C GLN A 134 7.18 10.35 30.06
N ILE A 135 6.12 11.17 30.05
CA ILE A 135 5.03 11.06 29.06
C ILE A 135 5.59 11.26 27.64
N SER A 136 6.41 12.30 27.46
CA SER A 136 7.06 12.56 26.16
C SER A 136 7.97 11.41 25.72
N LEU A 137 8.62 10.73 26.65
CA LEU A 137 9.42 9.54 26.36
C LEU A 137 8.55 8.40 25.82
N ALA A 138 7.46 8.09 26.52
CA ALA A 138 6.53 7.02 26.07
C ALA A 138 5.95 7.29 24.67
N ASP A 139 5.58 8.55 24.39
CA ASP A 139 5.13 8.95 23.05
C ASP A 139 6.23 8.83 21.99
N SER A 140 7.45 9.21 22.33
CA SER A 140 8.61 9.11 21.43
C SER A 140 8.98 7.66 21.14
N GLU A 141 8.95 6.77 22.11
CA GLU A 141 9.16 5.33 21.96
C GLU A 141 8.11 4.71 21.04
N ARG A 142 6.83 5.02 21.27
CA ARG A 142 5.74 4.59 20.38
C ARG A 142 5.95 5.07 18.96
N ASN A 143 6.27 6.35 18.76
CA ASN A 143 6.47 6.93 17.44
C ASN A 143 7.70 6.34 16.73
N PHE A 144 8.74 6.02 17.44
CA PHE A 144 9.92 5.32 16.90
C PHE A 144 9.54 3.93 16.40
N ILE A 145 8.80 3.13 17.19
CA ILE A 145 8.33 1.80 16.78
C ILE A 145 7.42 1.91 15.54
N LEU A 146 6.48 2.85 15.53
CA LEU A 146 5.60 3.08 14.37
C LEU A 146 6.39 3.48 13.12
N SER A 147 7.45 4.27 13.25
CA SER A 147 8.30 4.65 12.13
C SER A 147 9.09 3.46 11.55
N GLN A 148 9.50 2.50 12.39
CA GLN A 148 10.10 1.24 11.93
C GLN A 148 9.12 0.41 11.09
N PHE A 149 7.89 0.23 11.58
CA PHE A 149 6.86 -0.50 10.82
C PHE A 149 6.48 0.21 9.51
N ASN A 150 6.41 1.55 9.52
CA ASN A 150 6.16 2.32 8.31
C ASN A 150 7.29 2.18 7.28
N LEU A 151 8.54 2.13 7.72
CA LEU A 151 9.67 1.85 6.84
C LEU A 151 9.59 0.44 6.26
N LEU A 152 9.36 -0.59 7.09
CA LEU A 152 9.18 -1.97 6.64
C LEU A 152 8.03 -2.11 5.65
N LYS A 153 6.92 -1.39 5.87
CA LYS A 153 5.79 -1.32 4.94
C LYS A 153 6.20 -0.72 3.60
N SER A 154 6.93 0.39 3.60
CA SER A 154 7.32 1.10 2.36
C SER A 154 8.28 0.30 1.48
N ILE A 155 9.12 -0.56 2.08
CA ILE A 155 10.03 -1.46 1.35
C ILE A 155 9.43 -2.86 1.09
N GLY A 156 8.16 -3.10 1.50
CA GLY A 156 7.45 -4.36 1.27
C GLY A 156 7.86 -5.53 2.17
N LEU A 157 8.60 -5.28 3.25
CA LEU A 157 9.03 -6.32 4.20
C LEU A 157 8.08 -6.52 5.39
N LEU A 158 6.97 -5.76 5.46
CA LEU A 158 5.97 -5.93 6.50
C LEU A 158 5.04 -7.10 6.16
N ASN A 159 5.50 -8.32 6.37
CA ASN A 159 4.74 -9.56 6.20
C ASN A 159 4.83 -10.44 7.45
N SER A 160 3.93 -11.43 7.56
CA SER A 160 3.87 -12.35 8.70
C SER A 160 5.15 -13.17 8.87
N ASP A 161 5.78 -13.56 7.75
CA ASP A 161 6.99 -14.38 7.76
C ASP A 161 8.19 -13.61 8.32
N TYR A 162 8.35 -12.34 7.92
CA TYR A 162 9.42 -11.48 8.43
C TYR A 162 9.24 -11.14 9.91
N LEU A 163 8.00 -10.91 10.33
CA LEU A 163 7.66 -10.61 11.73
C LEU A 163 7.59 -11.86 12.62
N LYS A 164 7.75 -13.05 12.04
CA LYS A 164 7.62 -14.35 12.72
C LYS A 164 6.32 -14.48 13.53
N LEU A 165 5.26 -13.85 13.05
CA LEU A 165 3.93 -14.00 13.60
C LEU A 165 3.35 -15.32 13.11
N ARG A 166 3.10 -16.25 14.04
CA ARG A 166 2.38 -17.51 13.78
C ARG A 166 0.90 -17.36 14.08
#